data_6673b59c349792eb1ec7c830170fb53d
#
_entry.id   6673b59c349792eb1ec7c830170fb53d
#
_cell.length_a   1.000
_cell.length_b   1.000
_cell.length_c   1.000
_cell.angle_alpha   90.00
_cell.angle_beta   90.00
_cell.angle_gamma   90.00
#
_symmetry.space_group_name_H-M   'P 1'
#
loop_
_entity.id
_entity.type
_entity.pdbx_description
1 polymer ?
#
loop_
_entity_poly.entity_id
_entity_poly.type
_entity_poly.pdbx_seq_one_letter_code
_entity_poly.pdbx_strand_id
1 'polypeptide(L)'
;MNKILLLGSGEVGKEFVIAAKRYGHTVIAADSYENAPAMQVADSFEVFSMLNGDALQKAVDKHQPDIIVPEIEAIRTEKLYEFEEKGIQVVPSAKATNYTMNRKKIRDLAAKELNIRTAAYRYATSSEELKKAVDVIGMPCVVKPLMSSSGKGQSVIKTESDIEKAWDISQAKGRGDAMEVIVEAF
;
A
#
# COMPACT_ATOMS: atom_id res chain seq x y z
N MET A 1 25.60 13.42 -2.55
CA MET A 1 25.28 12.42 -1.52
C MET A 1 23.94 12.82 -0.94
N ASN A 2 22.91 11.95 -1.02
CA ASN A 2 21.55 12.28 -0.59
C ASN A 2 21.22 11.56 0.71
N LYS A 3 20.34 12.15 1.50
CA LYS A 3 19.73 11.53 2.67
C LYS A 3 18.39 10.95 2.27
N ILE A 4 18.21 9.65 2.45
CA ILE A 4 17.04 8.88 2.00
C ILE A 4 16.25 8.40 3.23
N LEU A 5 14.95 8.68 3.26
CA LEU A 5 14.01 8.07 4.21
C LEU A 5 13.29 6.93 3.50
N LEU A 6 13.60 5.71 3.89
CA LEU A 6 12.94 4.49 3.39
C LEU A 6 11.71 4.18 4.25
N LEU A 7 10.55 4.08 3.65
CA LEU A 7 9.28 3.76 4.29
C LEU A 7 8.89 2.31 3.97
N GLY A 8 9.22 1.40 4.87
CA GLY A 8 9.16 -0.05 4.74
C GLY A 8 10.56 -0.65 4.85
N SER A 9 10.79 -1.47 5.86
CA SER A 9 12.10 -1.96 6.23
C SER A 9 12.20 -3.49 6.17
N GLY A 10 11.43 -4.11 5.28
CA GLY A 10 11.47 -5.55 5.03
C GLY A 10 12.74 -6.02 4.33
N GLU A 11 12.73 -7.24 3.81
CA GLU A 11 13.89 -7.84 3.14
C GLU A 11 14.27 -7.10 1.85
N VAL A 12 13.29 -6.67 1.05
CA VAL A 12 13.53 -5.86 -0.14
C VAL A 12 14.10 -4.50 0.25
N GLY A 13 13.56 -3.88 1.31
CA GLY A 13 14.10 -2.65 1.89
C GLY A 13 15.56 -2.79 2.32
N LYS A 14 15.95 -3.94 2.88
CA LYS A 14 17.34 -4.22 3.25
C LYS A 14 18.27 -4.21 2.03
N GLU A 15 17.89 -4.88 0.95
CA GLU A 15 18.67 -4.89 -0.29
C GLU A 15 18.77 -3.47 -0.90
N PHE A 16 17.68 -2.70 -0.85
CA PHE A 16 17.70 -1.30 -1.25
C PHE A 16 18.71 -0.49 -0.44
N VAL A 17 18.71 -0.61 0.89
CA VAL A 17 19.66 0.11 1.77
C VAL A 17 21.10 -0.26 1.41
N ILE A 18 21.40 -1.54 1.25
CA ILE A 18 22.75 -2.00 0.89
C ILE A 18 23.20 -1.36 -0.44
N ALA A 19 22.31 -1.36 -1.44
CA ALA A 19 22.61 -0.74 -2.73
C ALA A 19 22.80 0.78 -2.62
N ALA A 20 21.90 1.48 -1.93
CA ALA A 20 21.98 2.93 -1.73
C ALA A 20 23.29 3.35 -1.00
N LYS A 21 23.70 2.59 0.01
CA LYS A 21 24.95 2.84 0.74
C LYS A 21 26.18 2.61 -0.13
N ARG A 22 26.18 1.66 -1.07
CA ARG A 22 27.26 1.47 -2.04
C ARG A 22 27.45 2.70 -2.94
N TYR A 23 26.38 3.46 -3.18
CA TYR A 23 26.44 4.75 -3.91
C TYR A 23 26.73 5.96 -3.02
N GLY A 24 27.00 5.74 -1.74
CA GLY A 24 27.39 6.79 -0.80
C GLY A 24 26.20 7.58 -0.21
N HIS A 25 24.98 7.09 -0.31
CA HIS A 25 23.82 7.72 0.33
C HIS A 25 23.74 7.40 1.83
N THR A 26 23.17 8.34 2.60
CA THR A 26 22.76 8.11 3.99
C THR A 26 21.32 7.64 4.00
N VAL A 27 21.02 6.52 4.67
CA VAL A 27 19.68 5.93 4.68
C VAL A 27 19.13 5.83 6.10
N ILE A 28 17.93 6.36 6.30
CA ILE A 28 17.09 6.19 7.47
C ILE A 28 16.00 5.17 7.13
N ALA A 29 15.94 4.05 7.84
CA ALA A 29 14.95 2.99 7.61
C ALA A 29 13.79 3.12 8.60
N ALA A 30 12.56 3.18 8.12
CA ALA A 30 11.36 3.28 8.96
C ALA A 30 10.43 2.08 8.78
N ASP A 31 9.90 1.57 9.90
CA ASP A 31 8.85 0.54 9.89
C ASP A 31 7.99 0.63 11.17
N SER A 32 6.92 -0.15 11.23
CA SER A 32 6.01 -0.22 12.37
C SER A 32 6.50 -1.11 13.51
N TYR A 33 7.62 -1.81 13.36
CA TYR A 33 8.20 -2.72 14.35
C TYR A 33 9.72 -2.58 14.42
N GLU A 34 10.27 -2.89 15.58
CA GLU A 34 11.72 -2.83 15.84
C GLU A 34 12.48 -3.96 15.15
N ASN A 35 13.76 -3.73 14.91
CA ASN A 35 14.69 -4.71 14.34
C ASN A 35 14.27 -5.24 12.96
N ALA A 36 13.51 -4.45 12.20
CA ALA A 36 13.18 -4.79 10.82
C ALA A 36 14.48 -4.99 9.98
N PRO A 37 14.46 -5.87 8.96
CA PRO A 37 15.66 -6.24 8.21
C PRO A 37 16.52 -5.08 7.71
N ALA A 38 15.91 -4.03 7.14
CA ALA A 38 16.63 -2.87 6.64
C ALA A 38 17.26 -2.01 7.73
N MET A 39 16.69 -1.98 8.94
CA MET A 39 17.25 -1.23 10.08
C MET A 39 18.61 -1.74 10.50
N GLN A 40 18.91 -3.01 10.25
CA GLN A 40 20.19 -3.63 10.59
C GLN A 40 21.37 -3.11 9.77
N VAL A 41 21.11 -2.50 8.62
CA VAL A 41 22.13 -2.04 7.67
C VAL A 41 22.03 -0.54 7.35
N ALA A 42 21.00 0.13 7.82
CA ALA A 42 20.79 1.57 7.67
C ALA A 42 21.70 2.38 8.61
N ASP A 43 21.87 3.68 8.34
CA ASP A 43 22.64 4.59 9.18
C ASP A 43 21.87 4.97 10.46
N SER A 44 20.55 5.02 10.38
CA SER A 44 19.63 5.18 11.51
C SER A 44 18.25 4.63 11.17
N PHE A 45 17.39 4.55 12.18
CA PHE A 45 16.03 4.03 11.97
C PHE A 45 14.99 4.75 12.81
N GLU A 46 13.73 4.59 12.40
CA GLU A 46 12.54 5.06 13.13
C GLU A 46 11.50 3.93 13.21
N VAL A 47 10.81 3.86 14.36
CA VAL A 47 9.74 2.87 14.57
C VAL A 47 8.43 3.60 14.82
N PHE A 48 7.53 3.57 13.83
CA PHE A 48 6.20 4.16 13.92
C PHE A 48 5.28 3.61 12.85
N SER A 49 3.96 3.72 13.06
CA SER A 49 2.98 3.40 12.02
C SER A 49 2.99 4.47 10.93
N MET A 50 3.40 4.13 9.73
CA MET A 50 3.42 5.04 8.57
C MET A 50 2.02 5.41 8.07
N LEU A 51 0.96 4.75 8.57
CA LEU A 51 -0.44 5.18 8.42
C LEU A 51 -0.77 6.40 9.31
N ASN A 52 0.04 6.66 10.35
CA ASN A 52 -0.08 7.87 11.16
C ASN A 52 0.66 9.03 10.48
N GLY A 53 -0.11 9.94 9.86
CA GLY A 53 0.44 11.08 9.13
C GLY A 53 1.26 12.03 9.99
N ASP A 54 0.93 12.22 11.28
CA ASP A 54 1.67 13.08 12.19
C ASP A 54 3.02 12.46 12.58
N ALA A 55 3.06 11.15 12.80
CA ALA A 55 4.30 10.44 13.06
C ALA A 55 5.23 10.47 11.83
N LEU A 56 4.67 10.29 10.63
CA LEU A 56 5.41 10.40 9.38
C LEU A 56 5.96 11.82 9.18
N GLN A 57 5.15 12.86 9.46
CA GLN A 57 5.60 14.26 9.41
C GLN A 57 6.77 14.50 10.38
N LYS A 58 6.66 14.03 11.64
CA LYS A 58 7.74 14.16 12.63
C LYS A 58 9.04 13.50 12.18
N ALA A 59 8.97 12.33 11.57
CA ALA A 59 10.15 11.65 11.03
C ALA A 59 10.81 12.46 9.91
N VAL A 60 10.01 13.01 8.99
CA VAL A 60 10.51 13.91 7.93
C VAL A 60 11.12 15.17 8.51
N ASP A 61 10.45 15.82 9.46
CA ASP A 61 10.97 17.04 10.12
C ASP A 61 12.27 16.79 10.90
N LYS A 62 12.39 15.63 11.55
CA LYS A 62 13.60 15.24 12.29
C LYS A 62 14.78 14.98 11.38
N HIS A 63 14.56 14.24 10.30
CA HIS A 63 15.67 13.76 9.46
C HIS A 63 15.95 14.66 8.27
N GLN A 64 15.01 15.50 7.85
CA GLN A 64 15.15 16.38 6.67
C GLN A 64 15.70 15.61 5.46
N PRO A 65 15.01 14.56 4.97
CA PRO A 65 15.49 13.77 3.85
C PRO A 65 15.42 14.55 2.53
N ASP A 66 16.37 14.28 1.64
CA ASP A 66 16.33 14.75 0.25
C ASP A 66 15.35 13.91 -0.58
N ILE A 67 15.28 12.61 -0.25
CA ILE A 67 14.46 11.63 -0.98
C ILE A 67 13.65 10.78 0.01
N ILE A 68 12.39 10.56 -0.30
CA ILE A 68 11.54 9.58 0.39
C ILE A 68 11.28 8.41 -0.56
N VAL A 69 11.50 7.18 -0.08
CA VAL A 69 11.29 5.95 -0.84
C VAL A 69 10.20 5.10 -0.16
N PRO A 70 8.97 5.15 -0.66
CA PRO A 70 7.91 4.25 -0.20
C PRO A 70 8.15 2.83 -0.75
N GLU A 71 8.27 1.84 0.14
CA GLU A 71 8.50 0.43 -0.21
C GLU A 71 7.28 -0.43 0.12
N ILE A 72 6.55 -0.09 1.19
CA ILE A 72 5.40 -0.84 1.67
C ILE A 72 4.08 -0.12 1.36
N GLU A 73 2.97 -0.86 1.25
CA GLU A 73 1.65 -0.28 0.96
C GLU A 73 0.97 0.38 2.17
N ALA A 74 1.44 0.15 3.40
CA ALA A 74 0.84 0.70 4.62
C ALA A 74 1.37 2.10 4.96
N ILE A 75 1.15 3.06 4.07
CA ILE A 75 1.62 4.46 4.18
C ILE A 75 0.44 5.41 4.01
N ARG A 76 0.43 6.51 4.76
CA ARG A 76 -0.48 7.64 4.54
C ARG A 76 -0.01 8.42 3.31
N THR A 77 -0.44 7.95 2.14
CA THR A 77 0.06 8.45 0.85
C THR A 77 -0.28 9.92 0.58
N GLU A 78 -1.31 10.46 1.24
CA GLU A 78 -1.66 11.88 1.16
C GLU A 78 -0.49 12.77 1.62
N LYS A 79 0.25 12.33 2.64
CA LYS A 79 1.44 13.04 3.13
C LYS A 79 2.57 13.09 2.11
N LEU A 80 2.68 12.11 1.23
CA LEU A 80 3.71 12.11 0.19
C LEU A 80 3.53 13.27 -0.80
N TYR A 81 2.27 13.62 -1.13
CA TYR A 81 1.98 14.80 -1.96
C TYR A 81 2.42 16.10 -1.27
N GLU A 82 2.12 16.25 0.03
CA GLU A 82 2.53 17.41 0.81
C GLU A 82 4.07 17.54 0.85
N PHE A 83 4.79 16.42 0.88
CA PHE A 83 6.26 16.43 0.87
C PHE A 83 6.81 16.81 -0.51
N GLU A 84 6.22 16.31 -1.61
CA GLU A 84 6.57 16.75 -2.96
C GLU A 84 6.35 18.26 -3.15
N GLU A 85 5.22 18.81 -2.66
CA GLU A 85 4.94 20.24 -2.70
C GLU A 85 5.97 21.07 -1.92
N LYS A 86 6.56 20.52 -0.88
CA LYS A 86 7.66 21.12 -0.10
C LYS A 86 9.05 20.92 -0.74
N GLY A 87 9.12 20.29 -1.91
CA GLY A 87 10.37 20.09 -2.65
C GLY A 87 11.16 18.84 -2.27
N ILE A 88 10.61 17.93 -1.44
CA ILE A 88 11.24 16.64 -1.16
C ILE A 88 10.93 15.69 -2.32
N GLN A 89 11.94 15.04 -2.86
CA GLN A 89 11.72 14.07 -3.93
C GLN A 89 11.13 12.77 -3.38
N VAL A 90 10.01 12.30 -3.95
CA VAL A 90 9.40 10.99 -3.63
C VAL A 90 9.62 10.05 -4.81
N VAL A 91 10.16 8.85 -4.55
CA VAL A 91 10.51 7.87 -5.60
C VAL A 91 10.00 6.48 -5.21
N PRO A 92 9.07 5.90 -5.96
CA PRO A 92 8.29 6.48 -7.07
C PRO A 92 7.43 7.65 -6.60
N SER A 93 6.97 8.51 -7.51
CA SER A 93 6.23 9.73 -7.15
C SER A 93 5.02 9.46 -6.25
N ALA A 94 4.60 10.44 -5.45
CA ALA A 94 3.44 10.33 -4.56
C ALA A 94 2.20 9.83 -5.33
N LYS A 95 1.99 10.33 -6.56
CA LYS A 95 0.90 9.87 -7.43
C LYS A 95 1.03 8.39 -7.78
N ALA A 96 2.19 7.94 -8.24
CA ALA A 96 2.42 6.54 -8.60
C ALA A 96 2.24 5.62 -7.38
N THR A 97 2.80 6.01 -6.23
CA THR A 97 2.65 5.31 -4.95
C THR A 97 1.18 5.18 -4.56
N ASN A 98 0.44 6.28 -4.56
CA ASN A 98 -0.98 6.30 -4.18
C ASN A 98 -1.84 5.42 -5.11
N TYR A 99 -1.57 5.43 -6.41
CA TYR A 99 -2.31 4.58 -7.36
C TYR A 99 -1.98 3.09 -7.19
N THR A 100 -0.72 2.73 -7.05
CA THR A 100 -0.31 1.32 -6.93
C THR A 100 -0.70 0.69 -5.60
N MET A 101 -0.79 1.48 -4.54
CA MET A 101 -1.22 1.03 -3.21
C MET A 101 -2.74 0.91 -3.05
N ASN A 102 -3.53 1.46 -3.96
CA ASN A 102 -4.99 1.47 -3.91
C ASN A 102 -5.59 0.77 -5.13
N ARG A 103 -6.17 -0.43 -4.94
CA ARG A 103 -6.75 -1.23 -6.03
C ARG A 103 -7.86 -0.53 -6.79
N LYS A 104 -8.64 0.32 -6.13
CA LYS A 104 -9.69 1.10 -6.79
C LYS A 104 -9.09 2.13 -7.75
N LYS A 105 -8.13 2.90 -7.26
CA LYS A 105 -7.48 3.96 -8.06
C LYS A 105 -6.78 3.39 -9.29
N ILE A 106 -5.95 2.35 -9.12
CA ILE A 106 -5.23 1.76 -10.26
C ILE A 106 -6.18 1.04 -11.21
N ARG A 107 -7.25 0.39 -10.71
CA ARG A 107 -8.23 -0.30 -11.55
C ARG A 107 -9.06 0.70 -12.35
N ASP A 108 -9.53 1.76 -11.73
CA ASP A 108 -10.32 2.78 -12.39
C ASP A 108 -9.48 3.57 -13.41
N LEU A 109 -8.22 3.89 -13.09
CA LEU A 109 -7.27 4.46 -14.05
C LEU A 109 -7.14 3.57 -15.29
N ALA A 110 -6.85 2.29 -15.10
CA ALA A 110 -6.65 1.35 -16.21
C ALA A 110 -7.92 1.19 -17.05
N ALA A 111 -9.06 0.91 -16.38
CA ALA A 111 -10.30 0.55 -17.07
C ALA A 111 -11.06 1.76 -17.64
N LYS A 112 -11.13 2.89 -16.89
CA LYS A 112 -12.01 4.01 -17.23
C LYS A 112 -11.29 5.14 -17.93
N GLU A 113 -10.04 5.43 -17.56
CA GLU A 113 -9.29 6.55 -18.12
C GLU A 113 -8.41 6.11 -19.30
N LEU A 114 -7.71 4.99 -19.15
CA LEU A 114 -6.78 4.51 -20.17
C LEU A 114 -7.40 3.46 -21.12
N ASN A 115 -8.65 3.03 -20.89
CA ASN A 115 -9.34 2.01 -21.67
C ASN A 115 -8.55 0.70 -21.84
N ILE A 116 -7.72 0.37 -20.86
CA ILE A 116 -6.98 -0.89 -20.83
C ILE A 116 -7.94 -2.01 -20.41
N ARG A 117 -7.90 -3.13 -21.14
CA ARG A 117 -8.72 -4.30 -20.80
C ARG A 117 -8.37 -4.83 -19.41
N THR A 118 -9.37 -4.93 -18.54
CA THR A 118 -9.28 -5.51 -17.21
C THR A 118 -10.33 -6.60 -17.04
N ALA A 119 -10.23 -7.42 -16.00
CA ALA A 119 -11.34 -8.28 -15.58
C ALA A 119 -12.57 -7.42 -15.22
N ALA A 120 -13.77 -7.96 -15.37
CA ALA A 120 -14.97 -7.30 -14.87
C ALA A 120 -14.89 -7.17 -13.35
N TYR A 121 -15.31 -6.03 -12.81
CA TYR A 121 -15.19 -5.75 -11.38
C TYR A 121 -16.34 -4.91 -10.84
N ARG A 122 -16.56 -5.01 -9.53
CA ARG A 122 -17.46 -4.17 -8.74
C ARG A 122 -16.81 -3.86 -7.39
N TYR A 123 -17.26 -2.78 -6.76
CA TYR A 123 -16.88 -2.44 -5.39
C TYR A 123 -18.03 -2.72 -4.45
N ALA A 124 -17.71 -2.99 -3.17
CA ALA A 124 -18.67 -3.18 -2.10
C ALA A 124 -18.14 -2.62 -0.80
N THR A 125 -19.00 -1.93 -0.04
CA THR A 125 -18.72 -1.32 1.26
C THR A 125 -19.45 -2.00 2.42
N SER A 126 -20.29 -3.00 2.11
CA SER A 126 -21.00 -3.85 3.07
C SER A 126 -21.13 -5.28 2.55
N SER A 127 -21.48 -6.21 3.43
CA SER A 127 -21.75 -7.62 3.06
C SER A 127 -22.91 -7.74 2.07
N GLU A 128 -23.95 -6.89 2.22
CA GLU A 128 -25.10 -6.86 1.30
C GLU A 128 -24.69 -6.34 -0.09
N GLU A 129 -23.84 -5.34 -0.16
CA GLU A 129 -23.29 -4.86 -1.43
C GLU A 129 -22.35 -5.90 -2.05
N LEU A 130 -21.57 -6.61 -1.23
CA LEU A 130 -20.74 -7.72 -1.70
C LEU A 130 -21.59 -8.79 -2.39
N LYS A 131 -22.73 -9.20 -1.77
CA LYS A 131 -23.63 -10.17 -2.39
C LYS A 131 -24.13 -9.68 -3.74
N LYS A 132 -24.59 -8.44 -3.85
CA LYS A 132 -25.05 -7.84 -5.12
C LYS A 132 -23.91 -7.78 -6.16
N ALA A 133 -22.69 -7.48 -5.72
CA ALA A 133 -21.54 -7.46 -6.61
C ALA A 133 -21.21 -8.85 -7.15
N VAL A 134 -21.27 -9.87 -6.31
CA VAL A 134 -21.09 -11.28 -6.71
C VAL A 134 -22.16 -11.72 -7.70
N ASP A 135 -23.44 -11.35 -7.47
CA ASP A 135 -24.53 -11.66 -8.40
C ASP A 135 -24.28 -11.07 -9.81
N VAL A 136 -23.70 -9.86 -9.87
CA VAL A 136 -23.41 -9.19 -11.15
C VAL A 136 -22.16 -9.75 -11.82
N ILE A 137 -21.10 -10.04 -11.07
CA ILE A 137 -19.83 -10.56 -11.60
C ILE A 137 -19.96 -12.03 -11.99
N GLY A 138 -20.73 -12.79 -11.23
CA GLY A 138 -20.84 -14.25 -11.35
C GLY A 138 -19.79 -14.98 -10.51
N MET A 139 -20.00 -16.28 -10.33
CA MET A 139 -19.07 -17.16 -9.63
C MET A 139 -18.42 -18.13 -10.60
N PRO A 140 -17.13 -18.49 -10.42
CA PRO A 140 -16.26 -18.04 -9.33
C PRO A 140 -15.77 -16.59 -9.51
N CYS A 141 -15.59 -15.89 -8.40
CA CYS A 141 -15.00 -14.55 -8.38
C CYS A 141 -14.03 -14.38 -7.21
N VAL A 142 -13.26 -13.28 -7.22
CA VAL A 142 -12.27 -12.99 -6.17
C VAL A 142 -12.62 -11.70 -5.46
N VAL A 143 -12.65 -11.75 -4.13
CA VAL A 143 -12.81 -10.57 -3.26
C VAL A 143 -11.45 -10.17 -2.70
N LYS A 144 -11.12 -8.88 -2.75
CA LYS A 144 -9.85 -8.34 -2.26
C LYS A 144 -10.09 -7.02 -1.53
N PRO A 145 -9.47 -6.76 -0.36
CA PRO A 145 -9.41 -5.42 0.21
C PRO A 145 -8.76 -4.44 -0.77
N LEU A 146 -9.11 -3.16 -0.71
CA LEU A 146 -8.50 -2.15 -1.59
C LEU A 146 -7.01 -1.98 -1.32
N MET A 147 -6.60 -2.13 -0.06
CA MET A 147 -5.20 -2.05 0.34
C MET A 147 -4.78 -3.36 1.02
N SER A 148 -4.00 -4.16 0.34
CA SER A 148 -3.37 -5.37 0.89
C SER A 148 -2.28 -5.88 -0.05
N SER A 149 -1.34 -6.65 0.48
CA SER A 149 -0.28 -7.31 -0.28
C SER A 149 -0.26 -8.82 -0.02
N SER A 150 0.46 -9.54 -0.85
CA SER A 150 0.72 -10.99 -0.69
C SER A 150 -0.54 -11.83 -0.47
N GLY A 151 -1.66 -11.45 -1.09
CA GLY A 151 -2.93 -12.18 -0.97
C GLY A 151 -3.64 -12.05 0.38
N LYS A 152 -3.15 -11.22 1.31
CA LYS A 152 -3.79 -11.02 2.62
C LYS A 152 -5.19 -10.43 2.45
N GLY A 153 -6.18 -11.04 3.11
CA GLY A 153 -7.58 -10.63 3.01
C GLY A 153 -8.27 -11.00 1.69
N GLN A 154 -7.59 -11.68 0.79
CA GLN A 154 -8.17 -12.14 -0.47
C GLN A 154 -8.89 -13.48 -0.27
N SER A 155 -10.05 -13.62 -0.92
CA SER A 155 -10.85 -14.86 -0.92
C SER A 155 -11.42 -15.14 -2.30
N VAL A 156 -11.52 -16.42 -2.65
CA VAL A 156 -12.26 -16.88 -3.84
C VAL A 156 -13.65 -17.28 -3.40
N ILE A 157 -14.67 -16.72 -4.01
CA ILE A 157 -16.08 -17.10 -3.83
C ILE A 157 -16.45 -18.07 -4.95
N LYS A 158 -16.81 -19.28 -4.57
CA LYS A 158 -17.29 -20.34 -5.48
C LYS A 158 -18.78 -20.61 -5.31
N THR A 159 -19.30 -20.36 -4.12
CA THR A 159 -20.70 -20.58 -3.75
C THR A 159 -21.21 -19.42 -2.89
N GLU A 160 -22.53 -19.25 -2.78
CA GLU A 160 -23.12 -18.20 -1.93
C GLU A 160 -22.69 -18.28 -0.46
N SER A 161 -22.44 -19.50 0.04
CA SER A 161 -22.01 -19.72 1.43
C SER A 161 -20.58 -19.16 1.71
N ASP A 162 -19.81 -18.82 0.69
CA ASP A 162 -18.48 -18.25 0.85
C ASP A 162 -18.52 -16.73 1.10
N ILE A 163 -19.64 -16.04 0.82
CA ILE A 163 -19.74 -14.58 0.76
C ILE A 163 -19.46 -13.93 2.12
N GLU A 164 -20.16 -14.36 3.18
CA GLU A 164 -19.96 -13.78 4.53
C GLU A 164 -18.53 -13.99 5.02
N LYS A 165 -18.02 -15.20 4.87
CA LYS A 165 -16.66 -15.53 5.25
C LYS A 165 -15.63 -14.69 4.47
N ALA A 166 -15.85 -14.45 3.18
CA ALA A 166 -14.98 -13.62 2.35
C ALA A 166 -15.01 -12.17 2.81
N TRP A 167 -16.17 -11.64 3.20
CA TRP A 167 -16.30 -10.32 3.79
C TRP A 167 -15.49 -10.22 5.07
N ASP A 168 -15.71 -11.10 6.04
CA ASP A 168 -15.03 -11.10 7.34
C ASP A 168 -13.49 -11.19 7.18
N ILE A 169 -13.00 -12.07 6.30
CA ILE A 169 -11.58 -12.20 6.00
C ILE A 169 -11.01 -10.90 5.43
N SER A 170 -11.75 -10.24 4.54
CA SER A 170 -11.32 -9.00 3.93
C SER A 170 -11.21 -7.86 4.94
N GLN A 171 -12.16 -7.77 5.89
CA GLN A 171 -12.16 -6.76 6.95
C GLN A 171 -11.06 -7.02 7.98
N ALA A 172 -10.83 -8.27 8.36
CA ALA A 172 -9.83 -8.63 9.37
C ALA A 172 -8.38 -8.48 8.89
N LYS A 173 -8.13 -8.51 7.58
CA LYS A 173 -6.77 -8.55 7.00
C LYS A 173 -6.49 -7.43 6.00
N GLY A 174 -7.43 -6.56 5.74
CA GLY A 174 -7.22 -5.33 4.99
C GLY A 174 -6.28 -4.38 5.75
N ARG A 175 -5.62 -3.50 5.02
CA ARG A 175 -4.79 -2.42 5.58
C ARG A 175 -5.43 -1.07 5.29
N GLY A 176 -5.13 -0.07 6.13
CA GLY A 176 -5.75 1.27 6.02
C GLY A 176 -7.15 1.33 6.63
N ASP A 177 -7.81 2.45 6.46
CA ASP A 177 -9.07 2.79 7.13
C ASP A 177 -10.32 2.41 6.28
N ALA A 178 -10.12 1.93 5.05
CA ALA A 178 -11.21 1.67 4.12
C ALA A 178 -11.75 0.23 4.28
N MET A 179 -13.03 0.12 4.57
CA MET A 179 -13.76 -1.16 4.60
C MET A 179 -14.19 -1.63 3.20
N GLU A 180 -13.92 -0.85 2.16
CA GLU A 180 -14.31 -1.15 0.78
C GLU A 180 -13.47 -2.30 0.20
N VAL A 181 -14.13 -3.18 -0.54
CA VAL A 181 -13.51 -4.30 -1.25
C VAL A 181 -13.77 -4.19 -2.76
N ILE A 182 -12.91 -4.83 -3.54
CA ILE A 182 -13.14 -5.07 -4.96
C ILE A 182 -13.50 -6.54 -5.18
N VAL A 183 -14.54 -6.79 -5.98
CA VAL A 183 -14.94 -8.10 -6.49
C VAL A 183 -14.57 -8.17 -7.95
N GLU A 184 -13.77 -9.16 -8.34
CA GLU A 184 -13.27 -9.30 -9.70
C GLU A 184 -13.65 -10.67 -10.27
N ALA A 185 -13.95 -10.72 -11.55
CA ALA A 185 -14.09 -11.98 -12.27
C ALA A 185 -12.78 -12.80 -12.16
N PHE A 186 -12.94 -14.12 -12.02
CA PHE A 186 -11.81 -15.05 -11.85
C PHE A 186 -11.11 -15.34 -13.18
#